data_b1d1090d21447f6d385aa78a80dd6949
#
_entry.id   b1d1090d21447f6d385aa78a80dd6949
#
_cell.length_a   1.000
_cell.length_b   1.000
_cell.length_c   1.000
_cell.angle_alpha   90.00
_cell.angle_beta   90.00
_cell.angle_gamma   90.00
#
_symmetry.space_group_name_H-M   'P 1'
#
loop_
_entity.id
_entity.type
_entity.pdbx_description
1 polymer ?
#
loop_
_entity_poly.entity_id
_entity_poly.type
_entity_poly.pdbx_seq_one_letter_code
_entity_poly.pdbx_strand_id
1 'polypeptide(L)'
;MNFFNGQTFKNYFSSRNRSLTKDQQLILELYQEKISIESFFELEKLNDFNIKSLEIGFGTGEKLLQSAISYPDNLFIGIEYYKKGIAQLLLNIEKHKLKNIRLFYGDAFDYLKLLKTNFLDEVLIMFPDPWPKKRHWKRRIINNSSVSEISRSLKSNGRVLFYTDD
;
A
#
# COMPACT_ATOMS: atom_id res chain seq x y z
N MET A 1 4.36 15.26 19.21
CA MET A 1 3.47 14.12 19.42
C MET A 1 3.84 13.04 18.40
N ASN A 2 4.16 11.82 18.85
CA ASN A 2 4.43 10.69 17.94
C ASN A 2 3.10 10.15 17.43
N PHE A 3 2.76 10.41 16.19
CA PHE A 3 1.47 10.08 15.57
C PHE A 3 1.25 8.59 15.28
N PHE A 4 2.17 7.72 15.64
CA PHE A 4 2.09 6.28 15.36
C PHE A 4 2.43 5.50 16.64
N ASN A 5 1.52 5.56 17.62
CA ASN A 5 1.67 4.87 18.91
C ASN A 5 1.75 3.35 18.69
N GLY A 6 2.87 2.77 19.07
CA GLY A 6 2.99 1.35 19.41
C GLY A 6 3.45 0.41 18.31
N GLN A 7 3.55 0.78 17.06
CA GLN A 7 4.13 -0.08 16.04
C GLN A 7 5.66 0.09 16.03
N THR A 8 6.38 -0.90 16.54
CA THR A 8 7.83 -1.05 16.33
C THR A 8 8.06 -1.41 14.86
N PHE A 9 7.99 -0.40 13.99
CA PHE A 9 8.38 -0.57 12.60
C PHE A 9 9.86 -0.97 12.59
N LYS A 10 10.15 -2.09 11.97
CA LYS A 10 11.53 -2.43 11.67
C LYS A 10 12.10 -1.27 10.87
N ASN A 11 13.04 -0.50 11.45
CA ASN A 11 13.67 0.70 10.87
C ASN A 11 14.51 0.36 9.62
N TYR A 12 13.94 -0.35 8.65
CA TYR A 12 14.63 -0.74 7.42
C TYR A 12 14.56 0.33 6.33
N PHE A 13 13.57 1.22 6.43
CA PHE A 13 13.30 2.22 5.43
C PHE A 13 13.65 3.60 5.98
N SER A 14 14.81 4.14 5.58
CA SER A 14 15.08 5.56 5.75
C SER A 14 14.35 6.31 4.65
N SER A 15 13.09 6.69 4.89
CA SER A 15 12.50 7.72 4.06
C SER A 15 13.39 8.96 4.19
N ARG A 16 13.85 9.51 3.05
CA ARG A 16 14.44 10.86 3.06
C ARG A 16 13.35 11.78 3.62
N ASN A 17 13.46 12.15 4.89
CA ASN A 17 12.54 13.04 5.60
C ASN A 17 12.63 14.44 5.00
N ARG A 18 12.05 14.63 3.82
CA ARG A 18 11.70 15.99 3.38
C ARG A 18 10.51 16.40 4.22
N SER A 19 10.58 17.61 4.80
CA SER A 19 9.51 18.17 5.61
C SER A 19 8.17 18.10 4.85
N LEU A 20 7.12 17.69 5.57
CA LEU A 20 5.76 17.74 5.07
C LEU A 20 5.28 19.20 5.00
N THR A 21 4.47 19.54 4.02
CA THR A 21 3.75 20.82 4.02
C THR A 21 2.66 20.83 5.10
N LYS A 22 2.11 21.98 5.43
CA LYS A 22 1.01 22.10 6.40
C LYS A 22 -0.21 21.26 5.97
N ASP A 23 -0.58 21.32 4.69
CA ASP A 23 -1.70 20.55 4.15
C ASP A 23 -1.44 19.03 4.22
N GLN A 24 -0.20 18.61 3.94
CA GLN A 24 0.19 17.20 4.07
C GLN A 24 0.17 16.71 5.52
N GLN A 25 0.50 17.56 6.49
CA GLN A 25 0.39 17.22 7.91
C GLN A 25 -1.07 17.08 8.31
N LEU A 26 -1.90 18.07 7.96
CA LEU A 26 -3.32 18.08 8.28
C LEU A 26 -4.05 16.87 7.69
N ILE A 27 -3.82 16.54 6.41
CA ILE A 27 -4.50 15.40 5.78
C ILE A 27 -4.10 14.06 6.43
N LEU A 28 -2.84 13.89 6.83
CA LEU A 28 -2.39 12.70 7.55
C LEU A 28 -3.05 12.57 8.93
N GLU A 29 -3.23 13.68 9.64
CA GLU A 29 -3.95 13.70 10.92
C GLU A 29 -5.42 13.30 10.74
N LEU A 30 -6.10 13.87 9.74
CA LEU A 30 -7.51 13.56 9.44
C LEU A 30 -7.73 12.11 9.02
N TYR A 31 -6.76 11.48 8.37
CA TYR A 31 -6.86 10.12 7.86
C TYR A 31 -6.12 9.07 8.70
N GLN A 32 -5.54 9.45 9.84
CA GLN A 32 -4.72 8.57 10.67
C GLN A 32 -5.39 7.23 10.95
N GLU A 33 -6.64 7.23 11.39
CA GLU A 33 -7.40 6.02 11.69
C GLU A 33 -7.70 5.20 10.42
N LYS A 34 -8.00 5.86 9.31
CA LYS A 34 -8.37 5.21 8.04
C LYS A 34 -7.20 4.54 7.32
N ILE A 35 -5.95 4.94 7.62
CA ILE A 35 -4.73 4.34 7.06
C ILE A 35 -4.03 3.42 8.05
N SER A 36 -4.66 3.11 9.17
CA SER A 36 -4.13 2.24 10.21
C SER A 36 -4.30 0.75 9.89
N ILE A 37 -3.56 -0.09 10.59
CA ILE A 37 -3.70 -1.54 10.45
C ILE A 37 -5.07 -2.03 10.93
N GLU A 38 -5.66 -1.36 11.90
CA GLU A 38 -7.00 -1.68 12.41
C GLU A 38 -8.06 -1.47 11.33
N SER A 39 -7.97 -0.38 10.57
CA SER A 39 -8.92 -0.10 9.47
C SER A 39 -8.78 -1.07 8.30
N PHE A 40 -7.63 -1.74 8.18
CA PHE A 40 -7.41 -2.75 7.13
C PHE A 40 -8.40 -3.92 7.22
N PHE A 41 -8.82 -4.30 8.43
CA PHE A 41 -9.82 -5.36 8.63
C PHE A 41 -11.20 -5.00 8.07
N GLU A 42 -11.45 -3.73 7.75
CA GLU A 42 -12.69 -3.30 7.12
C GLU A 42 -12.73 -3.54 5.61
N LEU A 43 -11.60 -3.90 4.99
CA LEU A 43 -11.55 -4.22 3.54
C LEU A 43 -12.53 -5.33 3.16
N GLU A 44 -12.80 -6.24 4.07
CA GLU A 44 -13.73 -7.36 3.84
C GLU A 44 -15.18 -6.92 3.59
N LYS A 45 -15.53 -5.72 4.05
CA LYS A 45 -16.84 -5.12 3.80
C LYS A 45 -16.98 -4.58 2.37
N LEU A 46 -15.87 -4.54 1.62
CA LEU A 46 -15.79 -4.00 0.27
C LEU A 46 -15.91 -5.10 -0.81
N ASN A 47 -16.93 -5.95 -0.67
CA ASN A 47 -17.13 -7.07 -1.60
C ASN A 47 -17.75 -6.66 -2.95
N ASP A 48 -18.38 -5.50 -3.03
CA ASP A 48 -19.18 -5.06 -4.19
C ASP A 48 -18.36 -4.57 -5.39
N PHE A 49 -17.03 -4.48 -5.23
CA PHE A 49 -16.13 -4.09 -6.32
C PHE A 49 -15.82 -5.27 -7.24
N ASN A 50 -15.80 -5.00 -8.56
CA ASN A 50 -15.56 -6.01 -9.60
C ASN A 50 -14.16 -6.62 -9.49
N ILE A 51 -13.13 -5.79 -9.40
CA ILE A 51 -11.72 -6.18 -9.30
C ILE A 51 -11.12 -5.54 -8.05
N LYS A 52 -10.32 -6.30 -7.32
CA LYS A 52 -9.55 -5.84 -6.16
C LYS A 52 -8.07 -5.92 -6.48
N SER A 53 -7.45 -4.76 -6.66
CA SER A 53 -6.03 -4.63 -7.00
C SER A 53 -5.25 -4.07 -5.83
N LEU A 54 -4.11 -4.67 -5.50
CA LEU A 54 -3.18 -4.22 -4.46
C LEU A 54 -1.89 -3.72 -5.10
N GLU A 55 -1.50 -2.48 -4.84
CA GLU A 55 -0.18 -1.94 -5.17
C GLU A 55 0.70 -1.86 -3.92
N ILE A 56 1.84 -2.54 -3.96
CA ILE A 56 2.83 -2.54 -2.87
C ILE A 56 3.95 -1.57 -3.21
N GLY A 57 4.18 -0.58 -2.33
CA GLY A 57 5.21 0.43 -2.53
C GLY A 57 4.81 1.46 -3.60
N PHE A 58 3.63 2.03 -3.50
CA PHE A 58 3.09 2.93 -4.53
C PHE A 58 3.81 4.30 -4.65
N GLY A 59 4.75 4.63 -3.77
CA GLY A 59 5.52 5.88 -3.83
C GLY A 59 4.63 7.12 -3.73
N THR A 60 4.53 7.91 -4.81
CA THR A 60 3.63 9.09 -4.90
C THR A 60 2.19 8.73 -5.28
N GLY A 61 1.95 7.49 -5.70
CA GLY A 61 0.63 6.95 -5.98
C GLY A 61 -0.01 7.43 -7.29
N GLU A 62 0.77 7.93 -8.23
CA GLU A 62 0.24 8.44 -9.51
C GLU A 62 -0.51 7.36 -10.29
N LYS A 63 0.08 6.16 -10.40
CA LYS A 63 -0.57 5.04 -11.08
C LYS A 63 -1.84 4.61 -10.35
N LEU A 64 -1.78 4.47 -9.03
CA LEU A 64 -2.92 4.08 -8.21
C LEU A 64 -4.07 5.08 -8.36
N LEU A 65 -3.76 6.39 -8.37
CA LEU A 65 -4.71 7.47 -8.59
C LEU A 65 -5.37 7.37 -9.96
N GLN A 66 -4.57 7.25 -11.03
CA GLN A 66 -5.07 7.16 -12.40
C GLN A 66 -5.96 5.93 -12.60
N SER A 67 -5.56 4.79 -12.02
CA SER A 67 -6.35 3.57 -12.07
C SER A 67 -7.70 3.75 -11.36
N ALA A 68 -7.72 4.36 -10.18
CA ALA A 68 -8.94 4.61 -9.42
C ALA A 68 -9.91 5.57 -10.14
N ILE A 69 -9.38 6.57 -10.85
CA ILE A 69 -10.19 7.49 -11.67
C ILE A 69 -10.75 6.76 -12.89
N SER A 70 -9.95 5.94 -13.55
CA SER A 70 -10.33 5.28 -14.82
C SER A 70 -11.30 4.10 -14.62
N TYR A 71 -11.27 3.46 -13.44
CA TYR A 71 -12.07 2.25 -13.16
C TYR A 71 -12.81 2.39 -11.82
N PRO A 72 -13.89 3.19 -11.77
CA PRO A 72 -14.59 3.51 -10.51
C PRO A 72 -15.24 2.29 -9.84
N ASP A 73 -15.55 1.24 -10.59
CA ASP A 73 -16.16 0.00 -10.07
C ASP A 73 -15.13 -1.03 -9.56
N ASN A 74 -13.84 -0.71 -9.62
CA ASN A 74 -12.76 -1.53 -9.09
C ASN A 74 -12.22 -0.94 -7.78
N LEU A 75 -11.79 -1.80 -6.86
CA LEU A 75 -11.13 -1.40 -5.62
C LEU A 75 -9.62 -1.38 -5.81
N PHE A 76 -9.01 -0.27 -5.47
CA PHE A 76 -7.56 -0.08 -5.45
C PHE A 76 -7.06 0.06 -4.02
N ILE A 77 -6.12 -0.81 -3.65
CA ILE A 77 -5.52 -0.85 -2.32
C ILE A 77 -4.04 -0.49 -2.47
N GLY A 78 -3.56 0.48 -1.71
CA GLY A 78 -2.16 0.87 -1.68
C GLY A 78 -1.54 0.68 -0.30
N ILE A 79 -0.37 0.05 -0.24
CA ILE A 79 0.43 -0.04 0.98
C ILE A 79 1.75 0.66 0.73
N GLU A 80 2.09 1.63 1.58
CA GLU A 80 3.32 2.42 1.44
C GLU A 80 3.86 2.82 2.80
N TYR A 81 5.16 3.01 2.86
CA TYR A 81 5.88 3.48 4.04
C TYR A 81 6.32 4.95 3.94
N TYR A 82 6.26 5.53 2.75
CA TYR A 82 6.65 6.90 2.47
C TYR A 82 5.52 7.89 2.77
N LYS A 83 5.54 8.47 3.99
CA LYS A 83 4.51 9.40 4.49
C LYS A 83 4.13 10.51 3.53
N LYS A 84 5.13 11.13 2.88
CA LYS A 84 4.86 12.23 1.94
C LYS A 84 4.09 11.77 0.71
N GLY A 85 4.38 10.56 0.21
CA GLY A 85 3.63 9.95 -0.89
C GLY A 85 2.18 9.69 -0.49
N ILE A 86 1.98 9.09 0.67
CA ILE A 86 0.62 8.85 1.22
C ILE A 86 -0.14 10.18 1.36
N ALA A 87 0.47 11.19 1.97
CA ALA A 87 -0.16 12.50 2.14
C ALA A 87 -0.54 13.14 0.80
N GLN A 88 0.34 13.06 -0.20
CA GLN A 88 0.08 13.58 -1.53
C GLN A 88 -1.09 12.86 -2.20
N LEU A 89 -1.14 11.53 -2.07
CA LEU A 89 -2.23 10.74 -2.65
C LEU A 89 -3.56 10.98 -1.93
N LEU A 90 -3.56 11.13 -0.59
CA LEU A 90 -4.75 11.49 0.18
C LEU A 90 -5.34 12.83 -0.25
N LEU A 91 -4.52 13.85 -0.49
CA LEU A 91 -4.97 15.14 -1.02
C LEU A 91 -5.65 14.99 -2.39
N ASN A 92 -5.12 14.13 -3.25
CA ASN A 92 -5.71 13.84 -4.55
C ASN A 92 -7.03 13.05 -4.43
N ILE A 93 -7.10 12.09 -3.51
CA ILE A 93 -8.33 11.32 -3.22
C ILE A 93 -9.46 12.27 -2.81
N GLU A 94 -9.18 13.21 -1.90
CA GLU A 94 -10.14 14.22 -1.48
C GLU A 94 -10.54 15.15 -2.64
N LYS A 95 -9.57 15.67 -3.38
CA LYS A 95 -9.80 16.54 -4.53
C LYS A 95 -10.73 15.90 -5.57
N HIS A 96 -10.53 14.62 -5.86
CA HIS A 96 -11.30 13.87 -6.87
C HIS A 96 -12.51 13.14 -6.27
N LYS A 97 -12.71 13.21 -4.95
CA LYS A 97 -13.82 12.54 -4.22
C LYS A 97 -13.88 11.03 -4.49
N LEU A 98 -12.73 10.38 -4.59
CA LEU A 98 -12.64 8.95 -4.91
C LEU A 98 -13.12 8.10 -3.72
N LYS A 99 -13.92 7.07 -4.02
CA LYS A 99 -14.48 6.15 -3.01
C LYS A 99 -13.95 4.73 -3.13
N ASN A 100 -13.22 4.44 -4.19
CA ASN A 100 -12.75 3.12 -4.60
C ASN A 100 -11.25 2.91 -4.37
N ILE A 101 -10.63 3.69 -3.49
CA ILE A 101 -9.23 3.59 -3.13
C ILE A 101 -9.06 3.51 -1.61
N ARG A 102 -8.17 2.64 -1.15
CA ARG A 102 -7.79 2.50 0.26
C ARG A 102 -6.29 2.53 0.38
N LEU A 103 -5.78 3.33 1.31
CA LEU A 103 -4.36 3.46 1.56
C LEU A 103 -4.04 2.97 2.97
N PHE A 104 -2.88 2.32 3.10
CA PHE A 104 -2.38 1.84 4.37
C PHE A 104 -0.92 2.25 4.54
N TYR A 105 -0.61 2.73 5.73
CA TYR A 105 0.73 3.11 6.12
C TYR A 105 1.39 1.97 6.89
N GLY A 106 2.46 1.40 6.34
CA GLY A 106 3.21 0.37 7.06
C GLY A 106 4.01 -0.58 6.17
N ASP A 107 4.49 -1.64 6.80
CA ASP A 107 5.23 -2.70 6.14
C ASP A 107 4.27 -3.63 5.38
N ALA A 108 4.51 -3.81 4.09
CA ALA A 108 3.68 -4.67 3.25
C ALA A 108 3.58 -6.13 3.75
N PHE A 109 4.64 -6.64 4.39
CA PHE A 109 4.61 -8.00 4.95
C PHE A 109 3.59 -8.16 6.07
N ASP A 110 3.40 -7.11 6.88
CA ASP A 110 2.43 -7.17 7.96
C ASP A 110 1.00 -7.19 7.41
N TYR A 111 0.73 -6.39 6.39
CA TYR A 111 -0.58 -6.34 5.72
C TYR A 111 -0.88 -7.60 4.89
N LEU A 112 0.09 -8.14 4.17
CA LEU A 112 -0.10 -9.37 3.39
C LEU A 112 -0.58 -10.55 4.23
N LYS A 113 -0.07 -10.69 5.46
CA LYS A 113 -0.50 -11.75 6.40
C LYS A 113 -1.96 -11.61 6.85
N LEU A 114 -2.48 -10.38 6.87
CA LEU A 114 -3.85 -10.09 7.29
C LEU A 114 -4.88 -10.29 6.18
N LEU A 115 -4.45 -10.31 4.92
CA LEU A 115 -5.35 -10.54 3.80
C LEU A 115 -5.99 -11.93 3.87
N LYS A 116 -7.26 -11.99 3.52
CA LYS A 116 -7.94 -13.28 3.33
C LYS A 116 -7.39 -14.04 2.13
N THR A 117 -7.48 -15.35 2.20
CA THR A 117 -7.24 -16.24 1.05
C THR A 117 -8.24 -15.91 -0.07
N ASN A 118 -7.77 -15.90 -1.33
CA ASN A 118 -8.59 -15.66 -2.52
C ASN A 118 -9.34 -14.31 -2.52
N PHE A 119 -8.72 -13.26 -1.98
CA PHE A 119 -9.33 -11.93 -1.89
C PHE A 119 -9.00 -11.04 -3.09
N LEU A 120 -7.75 -11.05 -3.56
CA LEU A 120 -7.25 -10.15 -4.60
C LEU A 120 -7.36 -10.76 -6.00
N ASP A 121 -7.62 -9.90 -6.99
CA ASP A 121 -7.55 -10.23 -8.41
C ASP A 121 -6.16 -9.91 -8.97
N GLU A 122 -5.49 -8.89 -8.42
CA GLU A 122 -4.19 -8.44 -8.91
C GLU A 122 -3.30 -7.92 -7.77
N VAL A 123 -2.00 -8.19 -7.87
CA VAL A 123 -0.95 -7.55 -7.07
C VAL A 123 0.05 -6.89 -8.01
N LEU A 124 0.32 -5.62 -7.79
CA LEU A 124 1.26 -4.81 -8.54
C LEU A 124 2.43 -4.41 -7.65
N ILE A 125 3.66 -4.63 -8.13
CA ILE A 125 4.90 -4.22 -7.48
C ILE A 125 5.78 -3.57 -8.53
N MET A 126 6.07 -2.28 -8.39
CA MET A 126 6.83 -1.52 -9.37
C MET A 126 8.12 -0.96 -8.78
N PHE A 127 9.23 -1.30 -9.40
CA PHE A 127 10.56 -0.76 -9.10
C PHE A 127 10.91 -0.78 -7.61
N PRO A 128 10.75 -1.93 -6.93
CA PRO A 128 11.08 -2.04 -5.51
C PRO A 128 12.59 -1.85 -5.30
N ASP A 129 12.97 -1.41 -4.11
CA ASP A 129 14.37 -1.28 -3.71
C ASP A 129 15.15 -2.60 -3.94
N PRO A 130 16.24 -2.60 -4.73
CA PRO A 130 16.91 -3.83 -5.14
C PRO A 130 17.74 -4.48 -4.02
N TRP A 131 18.10 -3.73 -2.96
CA TRP A 131 18.89 -4.20 -1.83
C TRP A 131 20.09 -5.08 -2.24
N PRO A 132 21.11 -4.55 -2.96
CA PRO A 132 22.16 -5.36 -3.60
C PRO A 132 23.06 -6.09 -2.60
N LYS A 133 23.24 -5.54 -1.38
CA LYS A 133 24.13 -6.15 -0.37
C LYS A 133 23.47 -7.40 0.24
N LYS A 134 24.16 -8.54 0.31
CA LYS A 134 23.67 -9.82 0.87
C LYS A 134 23.01 -9.68 2.24
N ARG A 135 23.58 -8.89 3.16
CA ARG A 135 23.00 -8.61 4.48
C ARG A 135 21.62 -7.94 4.44
N HIS A 136 21.25 -7.34 3.29
CA HIS A 136 19.97 -6.65 3.08
C HIS A 136 18.94 -7.48 2.28
N TRP A 137 19.27 -8.62 1.74
CA TRP A 137 18.36 -9.44 0.91
C TRP A 137 17.04 -9.77 1.59
N LYS A 138 17.05 -9.93 2.93
CA LYS A 138 15.84 -10.12 3.72
C LYS A 138 14.85 -8.95 3.67
N ARG A 139 15.26 -7.80 3.12
CA ARG A 139 14.42 -6.60 2.94
C ARG A 139 13.71 -6.58 1.59
N ARG A 140 14.15 -7.41 0.64
CA ARG A 140 13.52 -7.50 -0.67
C ARG A 140 12.09 -7.92 -0.52
N ILE A 141 11.19 -7.21 -1.23
CA ILE A 141 9.76 -7.55 -1.20
C ILE A 141 9.50 -8.93 -1.81
N ILE A 142 10.28 -9.34 -2.81
CA ILE A 142 10.18 -10.68 -3.38
C ILE A 142 11.11 -11.61 -2.63
N ASN A 143 10.53 -12.45 -1.80
CA ASN A 143 11.16 -13.55 -1.09
C ASN A 143 10.13 -14.66 -0.83
N ASN A 144 10.56 -15.85 -0.40
CA ASN A 144 9.68 -16.99 -0.22
C ASN A 144 8.46 -16.68 0.67
N SER A 145 8.64 -15.91 1.74
CA SER A 145 7.54 -15.58 2.65
C SER A 145 6.51 -14.67 2.00
N SER A 146 6.96 -13.59 1.32
CA SER A 146 6.02 -12.67 0.67
C SER A 146 5.32 -13.31 -0.53
N VAL A 147 6.05 -14.10 -1.32
CA VAL A 147 5.46 -14.82 -2.46
C VAL A 147 4.38 -15.79 -1.99
N SER A 148 4.60 -16.50 -0.88
CA SER A 148 3.60 -17.38 -0.28
C SER A 148 2.33 -16.62 0.12
N GLU A 149 2.48 -15.47 0.81
CA GLU A 149 1.34 -14.67 1.24
C GLU A 149 0.61 -14.00 0.06
N ILE A 150 1.34 -13.51 -0.94
CA ILE A 150 0.77 -12.99 -2.18
C ILE A 150 -0.04 -14.09 -2.88
N SER A 151 0.56 -15.27 -3.07
CA SER A 151 -0.12 -16.40 -3.71
C SER A 151 -1.38 -16.82 -2.97
N ARG A 152 -1.34 -16.87 -1.63
CA ARG A 152 -2.49 -17.19 -0.79
C ARG A 152 -3.61 -16.16 -0.94
N SER A 153 -3.26 -14.88 -1.01
CA SER A 153 -4.23 -13.79 -1.09
C SER A 153 -4.86 -13.61 -2.47
N LEU A 154 -4.22 -14.11 -3.52
CA LEU A 154 -4.75 -14.05 -4.89
C LEU A 154 -5.83 -15.11 -5.12
N LYS A 155 -6.84 -14.75 -5.90
CA LYS A 155 -7.82 -15.68 -6.46
C LYS A 155 -7.14 -16.65 -7.45
N SER A 156 -7.81 -17.74 -7.81
CA SER A 156 -7.27 -18.79 -8.71
C SER A 156 -6.78 -18.23 -10.06
N ASN A 157 -7.43 -17.20 -10.59
CA ASN A 157 -7.05 -16.52 -11.83
C ASN A 157 -6.39 -15.17 -11.58
N GLY A 158 -5.98 -14.90 -10.34
CA GLY A 158 -5.30 -13.67 -9.96
C GLY A 158 -3.89 -13.59 -10.53
N ARG A 159 -3.39 -12.39 -10.72
CA ARG A 159 -2.08 -12.15 -11.35
C ARG A 159 -1.20 -11.25 -10.52
N VAL A 160 0.12 -11.44 -10.66
CA VAL A 160 1.14 -10.55 -10.13
C VAL A 160 1.80 -9.84 -11.31
N LEU A 161 1.85 -8.52 -11.25
CA LEU A 161 2.60 -7.66 -12.16
C LEU A 161 3.82 -7.13 -11.41
N PHE A 162 4.99 -7.57 -11.83
CA PHE A 162 6.25 -7.18 -11.22
C PHE A 162 7.13 -6.49 -12.25
N TYR A 163 7.51 -5.25 -11.98
CA TYR A 163 8.40 -4.46 -12.82
C TYR A 163 9.67 -4.12 -12.03
N THR A 164 10.82 -4.25 -12.64
CA THR A 164 12.11 -3.92 -12.04
C THR A 164 13.08 -3.43 -13.09
N ASP A 165 14.01 -2.58 -12.68
CA ASP A 165 15.17 -2.12 -13.44
C ASP A 165 16.47 -2.84 -13.00
N ASP A 166 16.40 -3.72 -12.03
CA ASP A 166 17.52 -4.55 -11.54
C ASP A 166 17.54 -5.91 -12.26
#